data_76b26397bdf2317a0cf611544989694e
#
_entry.id   76b26397bdf2317a0cf611544989694e
#
_cell.length_a   1.000
_cell.length_b   1.000
_cell.length_c   1.000
_cell.angle_alpha   90.00
_cell.angle_beta   90.00
_cell.angle_gamma   90.00
#
_symmetry.space_group_name_H-M   'P 1'
#
loop_
_entity.id
_entity.type
_entity.pdbx_description
1 polymer ?
#
loop_
_entity_poly.entity_id
_entity_poly.type
_entity_poly.pdbx_seq_one_letter_code
_entity_poly.pdbx_strand_id
1 'polypeptide(L)'
;MSVRLIFIGLMVFLGLWFTAIALWLRNRLNKSLGYGTCGAVNTQIDTGRMKISEILSYIVMIVIVVLIVIKLMAIVGSGFATLGGMIVSIPLRAFFNASGRKTNTIFTLSVLVLLFVYLCFGYILIGVPVKPPVMTVGGMKVTLSKTSVADLLYGGFDIYIMNDDDTYEYSEMLTSGSYTKYDRNQNLIVERGYRSTGETLRGAPYLLVKDKTLIGAIDLYGSLDKDVDIKDSKVVNFYMDKDCKDALKSSNIDIKLGDLSLLGTFYTEDLKKLFKKKLWLIPNESEPTDSVYGISWTTSSDSIFWNEYYAYIRIDERNKMRAFIISTSVAKDKH
;
A
#
# COMPACT_ATOMS: atom_id res chain seq x y z
N MET A 1 3.65 15.60 -4.50
CA MET A 1 4.94 14.91 -4.76
C MET A 1 4.74 13.44 -4.39
N SER A 2 5.13 12.49 -5.23
CA SER A 2 4.90 11.05 -4.95
C SER A 2 5.78 10.62 -3.79
N VAL A 3 5.21 9.94 -2.76
CA VAL A 3 5.97 9.37 -1.62
C VAL A 3 7.14 8.50 -2.13
N ARG A 4 6.95 7.85 -3.28
CA ARG A 4 7.97 7.06 -3.97
C ARG A 4 9.18 7.90 -4.38
N LEU A 5 8.97 9.12 -4.90
CA LEU A 5 10.05 10.04 -5.26
C LEU A 5 10.80 10.56 -4.03
N ILE A 6 10.07 10.84 -2.95
CA ILE A 6 10.68 11.25 -1.66
C ILE A 6 11.57 10.13 -1.13
N PHE A 7 11.08 8.88 -1.17
CA PHE A 7 11.82 7.73 -0.67
C PHE A 7 13.06 7.45 -1.53
N ILE A 8 12.93 7.46 -2.87
CA ILE A 8 14.08 7.31 -3.79
C ILE A 8 15.09 8.44 -3.55
N GLY A 9 14.61 9.69 -3.43
CA GLY A 9 15.46 10.84 -3.11
C GLY A 9 16.21 10.68 -1.80
N LEU A 10 15.53 10.19 -0.76
CA LEU A 10 16.14 9.90 0.55
C LEU A 10 17.21 8.80 0.44
N MET A 11 16.96 7.74 -0.32
CA MET A 11 17.91 6.65 -0.53
C MET A 11 19.15 7.11 -1.31
N VAL A 12 18.96 7.91 -2.35
CA VAL A 12 20.07 8.52 -3.12
C VAL A 12 20.87 9.46 -2.22
N PHE A 13 20.20 10.32 -1.45
CA PHE A 13 20.86 11.24 -0.52
C PHE A 13 21.69 10.49 0.53
N LEU A 14 21.13 9.45 1.16
CA LEU A 14 21.84 8.61 2.13
C LEU A 14 23.03 7.89 1.50
N GLY A 15 22.90 7.40 0.26
CA GLY A 15 24.01 6.78 -0.48
C GLY A 15 25.13 7.77 -0.77
N LEU A 16 24.81 8.98 -1.23
CA LEU A 16 25.79 10.04 -1.48
C LEU A 16 26.46 10.50 -0.19
N TRP A 17 25.69 10.70 0.87
CA TRP A 17 26.19 11.11 2.18
C TRP A 17 27.12 10.04 2.77
N PHE A 18 26.74 8.77 2.69
CA PHE A 18 27.57 7.63 3.06
C PHE A 18 28.90 7.63 2.30
N THR A 19 28.84 7.81 0.97
CA THR A 19 30.05 7.85 0.12
C THR A 19 30.94 9.03 0.51
N ALA A 20 30.37 10.20 0.76
CA ALA A 20 31.11 11.38 1.20
C ALA A 20 31.82 11.16 2.56
N ILE A 21 31.11 10.57 3.54
CA ILE A 21 31.68 10.21 4.84
C ILE A 21 32.79 9.18 4.68
N ALA A 22 32.60 8.13 3.87
CA ALA A 22 33.61 7.11 3.61
C ALA A 22 34.89 7.71 3.00
N LEU A 23 34.75 8.60 2.03
CA LEU A 23 35.87 9.32 1.40
C LEU A 23 36.57 10.26 2.40
N TRP A 24 35.80 10.99 3.21
CA TRP A 24 36.33 11.86 4.25
C TRP A 24 37.12 11.07 5.29
N LEU A 25 36.58 9.95 5.76
CA LEU A 25 37.24 9.05 6.70
C LEU A 25 38.51 8.43 6.10
N ARG A 26 38.46 8.01 4.82
CA ARG A 26 39.64 7.51 4.09
C ARG A 26 40.72 8.59 4.02
N ASN A 27 40.39 9.82 3.68
CA ASN A 27 41.34 10.93 3.63
C ASN A 27 41.95 11.25 5.01
N ARG A 28 41.14 11.21 6.06
CA ARG A 28 41.60 11.43 7.42
C ARG A 28 42.52 10.31 7.90
N LEU A 29 42.22 9.05 7.58
CA LEU A 29 43.09 7.90 7.85
C LEU A 29 44.41 7.99 7.08
N ASN A 30 44.38 8.35 5.80
CA ASN A 30 45.58 8.53 5.00
C ASN A 30 46.50 9.63 5.54
N LYS A 31 45.92 10.74 6.01
CA LYS A 31 46.68 11.81 6.67
C LYS A 31 47.25 11.36 8.02
N SER A 32 46.53 10.57 8.82
CA SER A 32 46.99 10.06 10.11
C SER A 32 48.03 8.95 9.98
N LEU A 33 48.10 8.28 8.83
CA LEU A 33 49.05 7.20 8.51
C LEU A 33 50.39 7.70 7.90
N GLY A 34 50.50 9.04 7.67
CA GLY A 34 51.77 9.61 7.21
C GLY A 34 52.23 9.17 5.83
N TYR A 35 51.30 8.83 4.91
CA TYR A 35 51.60 8.57 3.52
C TYR A 35 52.03 9.85 2.78
N GLY A 36 53.11 10.47 3.24
CA GLY A 36 53.56 11.73 2.66
C GLY A 36 54.99 12.12 3.00
N THR A 37 55.62 11.47 3.96
CA THR A 37 57.07 11.75 4.25
C THR A 37 57.75 10.50 4.74
N CYS A 38 58.82 10.11 4.02
CA CYS A 38 59.84 9.16 4.48
C CYS A 38 60.47 9.72 5.79
N GLY A 39 59.99 9.27 6.92
CA GLY A 39 60.60 9.52 8.22
C GLY A 39 60.15 8.39 9.13
N ALA A 40 61.12 7.75 9.78
CA ALA A 40 60.91 6.67 10.75
C ALA A 40 59.84 7.06 11.75
N VAL A 41 58.67 6.53 11.61
CA VAL A 41 57.54 6.78 12.55
C VAL A 41 57.70 5.83 13.70
N ASN A 42 58.11 6.38 14.82
CA ASN A 42 57.94 5.77 16.13
C ASN A 42 56.46 5.58 16.36
N THR A 43 55.95 4.40 16.06
CA THR A 43 54.55 4.03 16.32
C THR A 43 54.37 3.85 17.82
N GLN A 44 54.29 4.95 18.53
CA GLN A 44 53.73 4.95 19.86
C GLN A 44 52.23 4.56 19.69
N ILE A 45 51.95 3.29 19.94
CA ILE A 45 50.63 2.75 19.99
C ILE A 45 49.90 3.44 21.19
N ASP A 46 49.10 4.46 20.88
CA ASP A 46 48.28 5.13 21.89
C ASP A 46 47.28 4.13 22.45
N THR A 47 47.58 3.63 23.66
CA THR A 47 46.75 2.73 24.44
C THR A 47 45.58 3.45 25.10
N GLY A 48 45.17 4.60 24.61
CA GLY A 48 44.07 5.39 25.13
C GLY A 48 42.80 4.61 25.40
N ARG A 49 42.31 4.64 26.63
CA ARG A 49 41.02 4.12 27.01
C ARG A 49 39.93 4.84 26.20
N MET A 50 38.92 4.14 25.74
CA MET A 50 37.74 4.74 25.12
C MET A 50 37.20 5.88 26.00
N LYS A 51 36.93 7.03 25.43
CA LYS A 51 36.29 8.13 26.14
C LYS A 51 34.86 7.73 26.48
N ILE A 52 34.38 8.13 27.65
CA ILE A 52 33.02 7.83 28.13
C ILE A 52 31.98 8.28 27.10
N SER A 53 32.21 9.42 26.44
CA SER A 53 31.33 9.93 25.37
C SER A 53 31.26 8.99 24.15
N GLU A 54 32.31 8.25 23.86
CA GLU A 54 32.35 7.26 22.76
C GLU A 54 31.56 6.02 23.14
N ILE A 55 31.73 5.52 24.35
CA ILE A 55 30.97 4.40 24.90
C ILE A 55 29.48 4.74 24.91
N LEU A 56 29.12 5.94 25.34
CA LEU A 56 27.73 6.40 25.38
C LEU A 56 27.11 6.47 23.99
N SER A 57 27.84 6.99 22.99
CA SER A 57 27.36 7.06 21.61
C SER A 57 27.10 5.67 20.99
N TYR A 58 27.95 4.68 21.34
CA TYR A 58 27.76 3.30 20.92
C TYR A 58 26.52 2.66 21.56
N ILE A 59 26.35 2.86 22.87
CA ILE A 59 25.18 2.37 23.59
C ILE A 59 23.90 2.95 22.96
N VAL A 60 23.86 4.27 22.75
CA VAL A 60 22.70 4.92 22.11
C VAL A 60 22.42 4.35 20.72
N MET A 61 23.46 4.15 19.90
CA MET A 61 23.30 3.56 18.56
C MET A 61 22.78 2.12 18.61
N ILE A 62 23.32 1.29 19.53
CA ILE A 62 22.84 -0.09 19.72
C ILE A 62 21.37 -0.09 20.15
N VAL A 63 21.00 0.79 21.08
CA VAL A 63 19.61 0.93 21.54
C VAL A 63 18.69 1.32 20.39
N ILE A 64 19.08 2.28 19.55
CA ILE A 64 18.28 2.70 18.39
C ILE A 64 18.10 1.54 17.41
N VAL A 65 19.17 0.80 17.07
CA VAL A 65 19.11 -0.35 16.18
C VAL A 65 18.21 -1.45 16.76
N VAL A 66 18.33 -1.75 18.06
CA VAL A 66 17.48 -2.74 18.74
C VAL A 66 16.02 -2.32 18.72
N LEU A 67 15.70 -1.04 19.00
CA LEU A 67 14.32 -0.53 18.96
C LEU A 67 13.74 -0.59 17.56
N ILE A 68 14.52 -0.29 16.53
CA ILE A 68 14.09 -0.41 15.12
C ILE A 68 13.81 -1.87 14.78
N VAL A 69 14.70 -2.80 15.18
CA VAL A 69 14.52 -4.25 14.95
C VAL A 69 13.28 -4.76 15.66
N ILE A 70 13.05 -4.38 16.95
CA ILE A 70 11.86 -4.78 17.70
C ILE A 70 10.58 -4.27 17.02
N LYS A 71 10.56 -3.00 16.61
CA LYS A 71 9.41 -2.43 15.88
C LYS A 71 9.13 -3.16 14.57
N LEU A 72 10.16 -3.53 13.82
CA LEU A 72 10.02 -4.30 12.60
C LEU A 72 9.56 -5.74 12.84
N MET A 73 10.09 -6.40 13.88
CA MET A 73 9.61 -7.72 14.30
C MET A 73 8.11 -7.71 14.63
N ALA A 74 7.64 -6.66 15.30
CA ALA A 74 6.22 -6.50 15.63
C ALA A 74 5.33 -6.31 14.38
N ILE A 75 5.90 -5.81 13.27
CA ILE A 75 5.18 -5.53 12.03
C ILE A 75 5.23 -6.74 11.07
N VAL A 76 6.35 -7.46 10.99
CA VAL A 76 6.62 -8.48 9.94
C VAL A 76 6.53 -9.92 10.45
N GLY A 77 6.45 -10.13 11.77
CA GLY A 77 6.38 -11.47 12.36
C GLY A 77 7.75 -12.15 12.56
N SER A 78 7.74 -13.37 13.13
CA SER A 78 8.91 -14.07 13.66
C SER A 78 9.97 -14.50 12.65
N GLY A 79 9.64 -14.64 11.36
CA GLY A 79 10.61 -15.05 10.31
C GLY A 79 11.71 -14.03 10.07
N PHE A 80 11.44 -12.76 10.36
CA PHE A 80 12.41 -11.67 10.22
C PHE A 80 13.36 -11.53 11.43
N ALA A 81 12.99 -12.13 12.56
CA ALA A 81 13.82 -12.11 13.77
C ALA A 81 15.19 -12.76 13.53
N THR A 82 15.23 -13.84 12.77
CA THR A 82 16.47 -14.57 12.46
C THR A 82 17.40 -13.79 11.52
N LEU A 83 16.83 -13.16 10.48
CA LEU A 83 17.60 -12.32 9.56
C LEU A 83 18.07 -11.01 10.26
N GLY A 84 17.20 -10.36 11.02
CA GLY A 84 17.57 -9.20 11.81
C GLY A 84 18.65 -9.50 12.86
N GLY A 85 18.55 -10.65 13.53
CA GLY A 85 19.57 -11.14 14.45
C GLY A 85 20.92 -11.39 13.79
N MET A 86 20.95 -11.96 12.57
CA MET A 86 22.20 -12.15 11.81
C MET A 86 22.81 -10.80 11.39
N ILE A 87 21.99 -9.88 10.87
CA ILE A 87 22.44 -8.55 10.44
C ILE A 87 23.02 -7.75 11.62
N VAL A 88 22.43 -7.84 12.81
CA VAL A 88 22.94 -7.15 14.01
C VAL A 88 24.16 -7.88 14.61
N SER A 89 24.24 -9.20 14.51
CA SER A 89 25.34 -9.98 15.07
C SER A 89 26.70 -9.77 14.35
N ILE A 90 26.67 -9.48 13.04
CA ILE A 90 27.89 -9.27 12.24
C ILE A 90 28.70 -8.05 12.74
N PRO A 91 28.12 -6.83 12.92
CA PRO A 91 28.87 -5.70 13.44
C PRO A 91 29.19 -5.83 14.92
N LEU A 92 28.32 -6.47 15.72
CA LEU A 92 28.66 -6.79 17.11
C LEU A 92 29.88 -7.70 17.19
N ARG A 93 29.98 -8.74 16.36
CA ARG A 93 31.17 -9.59 16.28
C ARG A 93 32.40 -8.82 15.80
N ALA A 94 32.24 -7.98 14.77
CA ALA A 94 33.34 -7.13 14.28
C ALA A 94 33.82 -6.15 15.37
N PHE A 95 32.89 -5.59 16.17
CA PHE A 95 33.20 -4.72 17.31
C PHE A 95 33.99 -5.45 18.41
N PHE A 96 33.54 -6.64 18.82
CA PHE A 96 34.23 -7.40 19.87
C PHE A 96 35.54 -8.03 19.42
N ASN A 97 35.72 -8.32 18.13
CA ASN A 97 36.96 -8.88 17.56
C ASN A 97 37.97 -7.81 17.16
N ALA A 98 37.58 -6.56 17.05
CA ALA A 98 38.49 -5.45 16.72
C ALA A 98 39.26 -5.00 17.97
N SER A 99 40.22 -5.78 18.41
CA SER A 99 41.07 -5.49 19.59
C SER A 99 42.16 -4.45 19.32
N GLY A 100 42.00 -3.49 18.45
CA GLY A 100 43.01 -2.47 18.17
C GLY A 100 42.43 -1.19 17.58
N ARG A 101 42.44 -0.21 18.25
CA ARG A 101 42.44 1.26 18.26
C ARG A 101 42.18 2.14 17.06
N LYS A 102 42.02 1.64 15.87
CA LYS A 102 41.37 2.35 14.76
C LYS A 102 39.89 2.06 14.69
N THR A 103 39.34 1.62 15.80
CA THR A 103 38.02 1.04 15.98
C THR A 103 36.90 2.01 15.70
N ASN A 104 37.00 3.27 16.07
CA ASN A 104 35.89 4.22 15.95
C ASN A 104 35.47 4.48 14.52
N THR A 105 36.44 4.63 13.63
CA THR A 105 36.17 4.91 12.22
C THR A 105 35.60 3.68 11.50
N ILE A 106 36.20 2.50 11.76
CA ILE A 106 35.73 1.23 11.17
C ILE A 106 34.36 0.88 11.71
N PHE A 107 34.12 1.09 13.02
CA PHE A 107 32.82 0.82 13.63
C PHE A 107 31.73 1.76 13.08
N THR A 108 32.00 3.07 13.04
CA THR A 108 31.04 4.04 12.48
C THR A 108 30.73 3.72 11.03
N LEU A 109 31.75 3.36 10.23
CA LEU A 109 31.57 2.94 8.84
C LEU A 109 30.72 1.67 8.75
N SER A 110 31.00 0.67 9.59
CA SER A 110 30.25 -0.59 9.60
C SER A 110 28.79 -0.40 9.96
N VAL A 111 28.50 0.48 10.95
CA VAL A 111 27.12 0.81 11.33
C VAL A 111 26.40 1.56 10.23
N LEU A 112 27.07 2.49 9.54
CA LEU A 112 26.48 3.21 8.40
C LEU A 112 26.19 2.28 7.23
N VAL A 113 27.10 1.32 6.92
CA VAL A 113 26.87 0.29 5.90
C VAL A 113 25.68 -0.57 6.26
N LEU A 114 25.58 -0.99 7.50
CA LEU A 114 24.46 -1.80 7.99
C LEU A 114 23.13 -1.05 7.95
N LEU A 115 23.14 0.21 8.37
CA LEU A 115 21.94 1.06 8.27
C LEU A 115 21.51 1.19 6.82
N PHE A 116 22.46 1.40 5.90
CA PHE A 116 22.17 1.48 4.47
C PHE A 116 21.61 0.16 3.93
N VAL A 117 22.28 -0.97 4.23
CA VAL A 117 21.81 -2.31 3.83
C VAL A 117 20.42 -2.57 4.41
N TYR A 118 20.20 -2.22 5.68
CA TYR A 118 18.92 -2.36 6.35
C TYR A 118 17.81 -1.53 5.67
N LEU A 119 18.10 -0.28 5.31
CA LEU A 119 17.16 0.58 4.58
C LEU A 119 16.87 0.01 3.18
N CYS A 120 17.88 -0.56 2.50
CA CYS A 120 17.69 -1.24 1.22
C CYS A 120 16.81 -2.49 1.36
N PHE A 121 17.07 -3.33 2.37
CA PHE A 121 16.22 -4.48 2.67
C PHE A 121 14.81 -4.06 3.05
N GLY A 122 14.66 -3.04 3.91
CA GLY A 122 13.37 -2.48 4.24
C GLY A 122 12.60 -2.01 3.00
N TYR A 123 13.29 -1.35 2.07
CA TYR A 123 12.68 -0.94 0.80
C TYR A 123 12.26 -2.13 -0.08
N ILE A 124 13.10 -3.16 -0.19
CA ILE A 124 12.79 -4.34 -1.01
C ILE A 124 11.61 -5.13 -0.43
N LEU A 125 11.55 -5.27 0.89
CA LEU A 125 10.55 -6.09 1.57
C LEU A 125 9.24 -5.36 1.84
N ILE A 126 9.33 -4.11 2.30
CA ILE A 126 8.15 -3.31 2.66
C ILE A 126 7.57 -2.61 1.43
N GLY A 127 8.44 -2.21 0.48
CA GLY A 127 8.06 -1.41 -0.68
C GLY A 127 7.63 0.00 -0.32
N VAL A 128 6.87 0.63 -1.18
CA VAL A 128 6.25 1.96 -0.97
C VAL A 128 4.76 1.89 -1.28
N PRO A 129 3.92 2.69 -0.60
CA PRO A 129 2.50 2.69 -0.86
C PRO A 129 2.21 2.98 -2.33
N VAL A 130 1.35 2.20 -2.93
CA VAL A 130 0.86 2.46 -4.27
C VAL A 130 -0.17 3.59 -4.26
N LYS A 131 -0.22 4.33 -5.35
CA LYS A 131 -1.29 5.31 -5.54
C LYS A 131 -2.60 4.56 -5.75
N PRO A 132 -3.62 4.80 -4.91
CA PRO A 132 -4.92 4.16 -5.09
C PRO A 132 -5.50 4.51 -6.46
N PRO A 133 -6.21 3.58 -7.12
CA PRO A 133 -6.93 3.86 -8.34
C PRO A 133 -8.05 4.86 -8.08
N VAL A 134 -8.36 5.66 -9.09
CA VAL A 134 -9.42 6.67 -9.04
C VAL A 134 -10.47 6.29 -10.05
N MET A 135 -11.69 6.13 -9.59
CA MET A 135 -12.88 6.09 -10.45
C MET A 135 -13.46 7.50 -10.59
N THR A 136 -14.10 7.77 -11.70
CA THR A 136 -14.96 8.94 -11.87
C THR A 136 -16.38 8.44 -12.13
N VAL A 137 -17.33 8.84 -11.32
CA VAL A 137 -18.73 8.43 -11.42
C VAL A 137 -19.60 9.70 -11.46
N GLY A 138 -20.32 9.92 -12.56
CA GLY A 138 -21.15 11.11 -12.73
C GLY A 138 -20.41 12.43 -12.43
N GLY A 139 -19.15 12.53 -12.87
CA GLY A 139 -18.28 13.70 -12.66
C GLY A 139 -17.53 13.75 -11.32
N MET A 140 -17.93 12.96 -10.32
CA MET A 140 -17.25 12.90 -9.02
C MET A 140 -16.08 11.89 -9.06
N LYS A 141 -14.95 12.27 -8.46
CA LYS A 141 -13.79 11.36 -8.28
C LYS A 141 -13.96 10.56 -7.00
N VAL A 142 -14.05 9.24 -7.16
CA VAL A 142 -14.08 8.26 -6.07
C VAL A 142 -12.74 7.57 -5.99
N THR A 143 -12.04 7.73 -4.87
CA THR A 143 -10.74 7.11 -4.63
C THR A 143 -10.91 6.06 -3.54
N LEU A 144 -10.65 4.80 -3.87
CA LEU A 144 -10.77 3.70 -2.90
C LEU A 144 -9.92 3.95 -1.66
N SER A 145 -10.42 3.52 -0.51
CA SER A 145 -9.84 3.70 0.82
C SER A 145 -9.61 5.16 1.26
N LYS A 146 -10.11 6.15 0.48
CA LYS A 146 -10.02 7.58 0.83
C LYS A 146 -11.36 8.29 0.81
N THR A 147 -12.17 8.08 -0.22
CA THR A 147 -13.50 8.69 -0.33
C THR A 147 -14.41 8.13 0.75
N SER A 148 -14.97 9.00 1.56
CA SER A 148 -15.92 8.64 2.62
C SER A 148 -17.36 8.61 2.09
N VAL A 149 -18.24 8.01 2.87
CA VAL A 149 -19.69 8.11 2.62
C VAL A 149 -20.15 9.56 2.68
N ALA A 150 -19.63 10.37 3.60
CA ALA A 150 -19.93 11.82 3.65
C ALA A 150 -19.56 12.52 2.34
N ASP A 151 -18.40 12.19 1.73
CA ASP A 151 -17.99 12.74 0.44
C ASP A 151 -18.97 12.35 -0.68
N LEU A 152 -19.43 11.08 -0.70
CA LEU A 152 -20.41 10.58 -1.67
C LEU A 152 -21.74 11.33 -1.53
N LEU A 153 -22.23 11.45 -0.30
CA LEU A 153 -23.48 12.17 -0.02
C LEU A 153 -23.40 13.66 -0.42
N TYR A 154 -22.23 14.28 -0.22
CA TYR A 154 -21.98 15.65 -0.67
C TYR A 154 -21.94 15.76 -2.21
N GLY A 155 -21.41 14.71 -2.88
CA GLY A 155 -21.39 14.59 -4.34
C GLY A 155 -22.74 14.29 -4.98
N GLY A 156 -23.82 14.27 -4.20
CA GLY A 156 -25.18 14.04 -4.67
C GLY A 156 -25.54 12.57 -4.89
N PHE A 157 -24.77 11.66 -4.27
CA PHE A 157 -25.13 10.25 -4.24
C PHE A 157 -26.04 9.95 -3.05
N ASP A 158 -26.82 8.90 -3.20
CA ASP A 158 -27.58 8.27 -2.14
C ASP A 158 -27.00 6.89 -1.84
N ILE A 159 -26.98 6.52 -0.58
CA ILE A 159 -26.59 5.19 -0.13
C ILE A 159 -27.88 4.47 0.30
N TYR A 160 -28.06 3.25 -0.21
CA TYR A 160 -29.15 2.39 0.23
C TYR A 160 -28.55 1.23 1.02
N ILE A 161 -29.19 0.89 2.10
CA ILE A 161 -28.75 -0.11 3.07
C ILE A 161 -29.67 -1.31 2.99
N MET A 162 -29.12 -2.49 2.95
CA MET A 162 -29.86 -3.75 2.91
C MET A 162 -30.62 -3.94 4.22
N ASN A 163 -31.92 -4.20 4.12
CA ASN A 163 -32.78 -4.56 5.24
C ASN A 163 -32.98 -6.06 5.35
N ASP A 164 -33.06 -6.74 4.20
CA ASP A 164 -33.37 -8.14 4.09
C ASP A 164 -32.55 -8.79 2.97
N ASP A 165 -32.20 -10.06 3.14
CA ASP A 165 -31.32 -10.82 2.23
C ASP A 165 -32.07 -11.42 1.03
N ASP A 166 -33.29 -10.95 0.75
CA ASP A 166 -34.08 -11.38 -0.40
C ASP A 166 -33.42 -10.94 -1.72
N THR A 167 -33.34 -11.85 -2.66
CA THR A 167 -32.76 -11.62 -3.98
C THR A 167 -33.80 -11.06 -4.95
N TYR A 168 -33.74 -9.77 -5.23
CA TYR A 168 -34.61 -9.11 -6.20
C TYR A 168 -33.90 -8.87 -7.55
N GLU A 169 -34.71 -8.74 -8.60
CA GLU A 169 -34.21 -8.28 -9.88
C GLU A 169 -33.75 -6.82 -9.80
N TYR A 170 -32.80 -6.43 -10.66
CA TYR A 170 -32.24 -5.06 -10.67
C TYR A 170 -33.30 -3.97 -10.61
N SER A 171 -34.38 -4.11 -11.39
CA SER A 171 -35.49 -3.13 -11.46
C SER A 171 -36.26 -2.98 -10.14
N GLU A 172 -36.22 -3.97 -9.28
CA GLU A 172 -36.98 -4.04 -8.03
C GLU A 172 -36.13 -3.68 -6.81
N MET A 173 -34.80 -3.70 -6.91
CA MET A 173 -33.88 -3.52 -5.78
C MET A 173 -34.14 -2.23 -4.98
N LEU A 174 -34.51 -1.14 -5.65
CA LEU A 174 -34.77 0.14 -4.98
C LEU A 174 -36.24 0.34 -4.57
N THR A 175 -37.16 -0.53 -5.00
CA THR A 175 -38.59 -0.39 -4.82
C THR A 175 -39.26 -1.48 -4.01
N SER A 176 -38.62 -2.64 -3.89
CA SER A 176 -39.13 -3.81 -3.14
C SER A 176 -39.19 -3.62 -1.62
N GLY A 177 -38.44 -2.65 -1.08
CA GLY A 177 -38.28 -2.50 0.36
C GLY A 177 -37.09 -3.25 0.96
N SER A 178 -36.40 -4.09 0.17
CA SER A 178 -35.20 -4.81 0.61
C SER A 178 -34.03 -3.87 0.92
N TYR A 179 -34.03 -2.71 0.32
CA TYR A 179 -33.08 -1.66 0.58
C TYR A 179 -33.77 -0.39 1.00
N THR A 180 -33.27 0.24 2.05
CA THR A 180 -33.76 1.54 2.54
C THR A 180 -32.71 2.62 2.30
N LYS A 181 -33.16 3.76 1.79
CA LYS A 181 -32.29 4.92 1.62
C LYS A 181 -31.78 5.38 2.98
N TYR A 182 -30.46 5.55 3.09
CA TYR A 182 -29.83 6.06 4.30
C TYR A 182 -30.31 7.48 4.62
N ASP A 183 -30.87 7.66 5.82
CA ASP A 183 -31.20 8.99 6.34
C ASP A 183 -29.95 9.60 7.00
N ARG A 184 -29.54 10.79 6.52
CA ARG A 184 -28.39 11.52 7.05
C ARG A 184 -28.48 11.86 8.53
N ASN A 185 -29.68 11.84 9.10
CA ASN A 185 -29.91 12.10 10.53
C ASN A 185 -29.80 10.84 11.39
N GLN A 186 -29.72 9.67 10.77
CA GLN A 186 -29.61 8.42 11.47
C GLN A 186 -28.12 8.10 11.74
N ASN A 187 -27.80 7.76 12.99
CA ASN A 187 -26.48 7.22 13.34
C ASN A 187 -26.47 5.73 13.02
N LEU A 188 -25.74 5.35 11.99
CA LEU A 188 -25.49 3.97 11.64
C LEU A 188 -24.00 3.67 11.86
N ILE A 189 -23.73 2.56 12.52
CA ILE A 189 -22.38 2.14 12.85
C ILE A 189 -21.89 1.12 11.84
N VAL A 190 -20.71 1.36 11.27
CA VAL A 190 -19.92 0.37 10.53
C VAL A 190 -18.97 -0.26 11.52
N GLU A 191 -19.12 -1.57 11.71
CA GLU A 191 -18.28 -2.35 12.63
C GLU A 191 -16.80 -2.29 12.22
N ARG A 192 -15.93 -2.46 13.20
CA ARG A 192 -14.48 -2.57 12.97
C ARG A 192 -14.13 -3.75 12.06
N GLY A 193 -13.03 -3.62 11.35
CA GLY A 193 -12.54 -4.63 10.41
C GLY A 193 -13.19 -4.47 9.02
N TYR A 194 -12.70 -5.27 8.09
CA TYR A 194 -13.19 -5.34 6.72
C TYR A 194 -13.96 -6.63 6.48
N ARG A 195 -15.19 -6.51 6.04
CA ARG A 195 -15.99 -7.64 5.61
C ARG A 195 -16.31 -7.47 4.14
N SER A 196 -15.71 -8.30 3.30
CA SER A 196 -16.13 -8.42 1.92
C SER A 196 -17.45 -9.18 1.88
N THR A 197 -18.43 -8.61 1.23
CA THR A 197 -19.78 -9.17 1.13
C THR A 197 -19.99 -9.99 -0.14
N GLY A 198 -18.92 -10.18 -0.88
CA GLY A 198 -18.96 -10.94 -2.12
C GLY A 198 -18.92 -10.07 -3.37
N GLU A 199 -18.89 -10.74 -4.52
CA GLU A 199 -18.68 -10.13 -5.83
C GLU A 199 -19.99 -10.03 -6.62
N THR A 200 -21.10 -9.75 -5.93
CA THR A 200 -22.41 -9.67 -6.56
C THR A 200 -23.17 -8.43 -6.12
N LEU A 201 -24.05 -7.93 -6.97
CA LEU A 201 -24.94 -6.83 -6.64
C LEU A 201 -26.00 -7.28 -5.63
N ARG A 202 -26.45 -8.52 -5.76
CA ARG A 202 -27.45 -9.14 -4.89
C ARG A 202 -26.82 -9.51 -3.56
N GLY A 203 -27.47 -9.15 -2.47
CA GLY A 203 -26.96 -9.38 -1.12
C GLY A 203 -25.82 -8.42 -0.71
N ALA A 204 -25.53 -7.40 -1.50
CA ALA A 204 -24.59 -6.36 -1.11
C ALA A 204 -25.19 -5.49 0.01
N PRO A 205 -24.44 -5.20 1.10
CA PRO A 205 -24.99 -4.44 2.23
C PRO A 205 -25.29 -2.99 1.89
N TYR A 206 -24.61 -2.43 0.89
CA TYR A 206 -24.76 -1.04 0.51
C TYR A 206 -24.82 -0.89 -1.01
N LEU A 207 -25.84 -0.13 -1.47
CA LEU A 207 -25.97 0.23 -2.88
C LEU A 207 -25.68 1.73 -3.05
N LEU A 208 -24.96 2.05 -4.12
CA LEU A 208 -24.67 3.40 -4.55
C LEU A 208 -25.66 3.83 -5.63
N VAL A 209 -26.38 4.90 -5.37
CA VAL A 209 -27.45 5.42 -6.23
C VAL A 209 -27.20 6.89 -6.54
N LYS A 210 -27.50 7.34 -7.75
CA LYS A 210 -27.50 8.74 -8.15
C LYS A 210 -28.67 9.00 -9.07
N ASP A 211 -29.40 10.08 -8.81
CA ASP A 211 -30.57 10.50 -9.62
C ASP A 211 -31.54 9.32 -9.86
N LYS A 212 -31.82 8.55 -8.80
CA LYS A 212 -32.65 7.33 -8.79
C LYS A 212 -32.12 6.17 -9.65
N THR A 213 -30.89 6.30 -10.19
CA THR A 213 -30.24 5.25 -10.95
C THR A 213 -29.29 4.47 -10.03
N LEU A 214 -29.47 3.16 -9.93
CA LEU A 214 -28.57 2.26 -9.23
C LEU A 214 -27.27 2.15 -10.03
N ILE A 215 -26.16 2.59 -9.43
CA ILE A 215 -24.84 2.62 -10.07
C ILE A 215 -24.10 1.31 -9.84
N GLY A 216 -24.22 0.75 -8.64
CA GLY A 216 -23.56 -0.47 -8.24
C GLY A 216 -23.61 -0.68 -6.73
N ALA A 217 -22.94 -1.72 -6.26
CA ALA A 217 -22.74 -2.02 -4.85
C ALA A 217 -21.40 -1.49 -4.35
N ILE A 218 -21.33 -1.16 -3.06
CA ILE A 218 -20.10 -0.74 -2.40
C ILE A 218 -19.93 -1.47 -1.08
N ASP A 219 -18.67 -1.73 -0.71
CA ASP A 219 -18.31 -2.13 0.64
C ASP A 219 -17.65 -0.96 1.36
N LEU A 220 -17.96 -0.85 2.64
CA LEU A 220 -17.49 0.23 3.50
C LEU A 220 -16.52 -0.31 4.55
N TYR A 221 -15.52 0.48 4.86
CA TYR A 221 -14.53 0.19 5.87
C TYR A 221 -14.35 1.37 6.80
N GLY A 222 -14.47 1.13 8.07
CA GLY A 222 -14.29 2.17 9.07
C GLY A 222 -12.86 2.24 9.61
N SER A 223 -12.51 1.26 10.43
CA SER A 223 -11.23 1.22 11.14
C SER A 223 -10.89 -0.23 11.53
N LEU A 224 -9.60 -0.53 11.73
CA LEU A 224 -9.14 -1.80 12.31
C LEU A 224 -9.49 -1.91 13.78
N ASP A 225 -9.49 -0.78 14.49
CA ASP A 225 -9.45 -0.77 15.95
C ASP A 225 -10.79 -0.41 16.60
N LYS A 226 -11.69 0.25 15.87
CA LYS A 226 -12.95 0.75 16.42
C LYS A 226 -14.06 0.82 15.38
N ASP A 227 -15.28 0.72 15.87
CA ASP A 227 -16.48 1.04 15.11
C ASP A 227 -16.53 2.54 14.77
N VAL A 228 -17.06 2.88 13.62
CA VAL A 228 -17.18 4.27 13.15
C VAL A 228 -18.59 4.56 12.64
N ASP A 229 -18.97 5.85 12.65
CA ASP A 229 -20.18 6.28 11.96
C ASP A 229 -20.05 6.01 10.47
N ILE A 230 -21.12 5.57 9.82
CA ILE A 230 -21.13 5.26 8.38
C ILE A 230 -20.61 6.43 7.54
N LYS A 231 -20.87 7.68 7.94
CA LYS A 231 -20.39 8.87 7.23
C LYS A 231 -18.87 8.95 7.14
N ASP A 232 -18.18 8.45 8.18
CA ASP A 232 -16.71 8.46 8.28
C ASP A 232 -16.07 7.25 7.62
N SER A 233 -16.87 6.22 7.31
CA SER A 233 -16.38 5.01 6.65
C SER A 233 -15.91 5.30 5.23
N LYS A 234 -14.98 4.49 4.72
CA LYS A 234 -14.36 4.66 3.41
C LYS A 234 -14.83 3.58 2.45
N VAL A 235 -15.01 3.95 1.20
CA VAL A 235 -15.29 2.98 0.14
C VAL A 235 -14.04 2.15 -0.12
N VAL A 236 -14.15 0.83 0.02
CA VAL A 236 -13.05 -0.11 -0.20
C VAL A 236 -13.31 -1.09 -1.33
N ASN A 237 -14.57 -1.28 -1.71
CA ASN A 237 -14.96 -2.09 -2.83
C ASN A 237 -16.06 -1.39 -3.62
N PHE A 238 -16.09 -1.62 -4.93
CA PHE A 238 -17.18 -1.23 -5.81
C PHE A 238 -17.41 -2.33 -6.84
N TYR A 239 -18.65 -2.71 -6.99
CA TYR A 239 -19.11 -3.72 -7.95
C TYR A 239 -20.20 -3.15 -8.84
N MET A 240 -20.17 -3.45 -10.13
CA MET A 240 -21.26 -3.21 -11.06
C MET A 240 -21.37 -4.33 -12.09
N ASP A 241 -22.57 -4.64 -12.50
CA ASP A 241 -22.87 -5.62 -13.54
C ASP A 241 -23.36 -4.96 -14.84
N LYS A 242 -23.84 -5.80 -15.74
CA LYS A 242 -24.39 -5.35 -17.02
C LYS A 242 -25.63 -4.48 -16.85
N ASP A 243 -26.50 -4.80 -15.88
CA ASP A 243 -27.77 -4.08 -15.68
C ASP A 243 -27.51 -2.67 -15.14
N CYS A 244 -26.58 -2.54 -14.19
CA CYS A 244 -26.05 -1.24 -13.76
C CYS A 244 -25.50 -0.43 -14.94
N LYS A 245 -24.67 -1.06 -15.78
CA LYS A 245 -24.08 -0.40 -16.96
C LYS A 245 -25.14 0.11 -17.94
N ASP A 246 -26.16 -0.70 -18.22
CA ASP A 246 -27.22 -0.34 -19.17
C ASP A 246 -28.11 0.79 -18.60
N ALA A 247 -28.36 0.79 -17.28
CA ALA A 247 -29.05 1.89 -16.58
C ALA A 247 -28.23 3.18 -16.59
N LEU A 248 -26.93 3.11 -16.33
CA LEU A 248 -26.02 4.27 -16.39
C LEU A 248 -26.00 4.92 -17.77
N LYS A 249 -25.99 4.12 -18.83
CA LYS A 249 -26.09 4.61 -20.21
C LYS A 249 -27.41 5.35 -20.45
N SER A 250 -28.51 4.76 -20.01
CA SER A 250 -29.85 5.34 -20.16
C SER A 250 -30.02 6.64 -19.39
N SER A 251 -29.36 6.78 -18.26
CA SER A 251 -29.37 7.97 -17.39
C SER A 251 -28.28 8.98 -17.74
N ASN A 252 -27.46 8.73 -18.76
CA ASN A 252 -26.34 9.58 -19.17
C ASN A 252 -25.35 9.87 -18.02
N ILE A 253 -25.16 8.89 -17.13
CA ILE A 253 -24.18 8.98 -16.04
C ILE A 253 -22.91 8.27 -16.49
N ASP A 254 -21.80 9.03 -16.62
CA ASP A 254 -20.51 8.48 -17.04
C ASP A 254 -19.78 7.82 -15.86
N ILE A 255 -19.10 6.70 -16.15
CA ILE A 255 -18.25 6.01 -15.20
C ILE A 255 -16.93 5.61 -15.85
N LYS A 256 -15.81 5.94 -15.19
CA LYS A 256 -14.45 5.71 -15.69
C LYS A 256 -13.55 5.15 -14.60
N LEU A 257 -12.60 4.31 -15.01
CA LEU A 257 -11.44 3.91 -14.20
C LEU A 257 -10.18 4.57 -14.79
N GLY A 258 -9.72 5.67 -14.19
CA GLY A 258 -8.73 6.53 -14.80
C GLY A 258 -9.25 7.08 -16.13
N ASP A 259 -8.55 6.73 -17.23
CA ASP A 259 -8.95 7.13 -18.58
C ASP A 259 -9.85 6.11 -19.28
N LEU A 260 -10.10 4.94 -18.68
CA LEU A 260 -10.95 3.89 -19.24
C LEU A 260 -12.43 4.15 -18.94
N SER A 261 -13.25 4.38 -19.99
CA SER A 261 -14.71 4.43 -19.83
C SER A 261 -15.27 3.01 -19.65
N LEU A 262 -15.98 2.78 -18.54
CA LEU A 262 -16.58 1.46 -18.25
C LEU A 262 -17.87 1.19 -19.03
N LEU A 263 -18.43 2.21 -19.69
CA LEU A 263 -19.62 2.08 -20.52
C LEU A 263 -19.32 1.73 -21.98
N GLY A 264 -18.06 1.75 -22.38
CA GLY A 264 -17.59 1.54 -23.74
C GLY A 264 -17.54 0.08 -24.19
N THR A 265 -16.87 -0.12 -25.30
CA THR A 265 -16.42 -1.42 -25.79
C THR A 265 -14.94 -1.58 -25.44
N PHE A 266 -14.53 -2.78 -25.03
CA PHE A 266 -13.20 -3.05 -24.51
C PHE A 266 -12.41 -3.89 -25.49
N TYR A 267 -11.32 -3.36 -26.01
CA TYR A 267 -10.38 -4.15 -26.80
C TYR A 267 -9.16 -4.47 -25.93
N THR A 268 -8.70 -5.70 -26.03
CA THR A 268 -7.53 -6.19 -25.27
C THR A 268 -6.31 -5.27 -25.43
N GLU A 269 -6.09 -4.74 -26.63
CA GLU A 269 -4.95 -3.87 -26.93
C GLU A 269 -5.06 -2.51 -26.20
N ASP A 270 -6.27 -1.97 -26.08
CA ASP A 270 -6.49 -0.72 -25.31
C ASP A 270 -6.26 -0.95 -23.84
N LEU A 271 -6.71 -2.06 -23.27
CA LEU A 271 -6.44 -2.44 -21.89
C LEU A 271 -4.93 -2.61 -21.65
N LYS A 272 -4.22 -3.31 -22.54
CA LYS A 272 -2.77 -3.48 -22.48
C LYS A 272 -2.03 -2.13 -22.55
N LYS A 273 -2.48 -1.21 -23.41
CA LYS A 273 -1.89 0.12 -23.55
C LYS A 273 -2.07 0.96 -22.28
N LEU A 274 -3.26 0.92 -21.67
CA LEU A 274 -3.59 1.69 -20.46
C LEU A 274 -2.90 1.13 -19.21
N PHE A 275 -3.00 -0.18 -19.00
CA PHE A 275 -2.58 -0.80 -17.74
C PHE A 275 -1.21 -1.47 -17.80
N LYS A 276 -0.68 -1.73 -18.99
CA LYS A 276 0.69 -2.27 -19.21
C LYS A 276 0.94 -3.52 -18.35
N LYS A 277 2.00 -3.48 -17.52
CA LYS A 277 2.40 -4.59 -16.64
C LYS A 277 1.42 -4.90 -15.50
N LYS A 278 0.42 -4.06 -15.29
CA LYS A 278 -0.59 -4.26 -14.24
C LYS A 278 -1.73 -5.16 -14.70
N LEU A 279 -1.87 -5.37 -16.00
CA LEU A 279 -2.92 -6.18 -16.62
C LEU A 279 -2.47 -7.63 -16.75
N TRP A 280 -3.36 -8.57 -16.38
CA TRP A 280 -3.22 -9.98 -16.70
C TRP A 280 -4.56 -10.58 -17.12
N LEU A 281 -4.50 -11.64 -17.89
CA LEU A 281 -5.68 -12.42 -18.27
C LEU A 281 -5.88 -13.52 -17.22
N ILE A 282 -7.10 -13.64 -16.71
CA ILE A 282 -7.48 -14.68 -15.76
C ILE A 282 -8.18 -15.79 -16.56
N PRO A 283 -7.69 -17.04 -16.48
CA PRO A 283 -8.39 -18.17 -17.07
C PRO A 283 -9.81 -18.28 -16.47
N ASN A 284 -10.83 -18.33 -17.33
CA ASN A 284 -12.22 -18.49 -16.91
C ASN A 284 -12.71 -19.87 -17.38
N GLU A 285 -12.59 -20.86 -16.50
CA GLU A 285 -12.99 -22.23 -16.80
C GLU A 285 -14.51 -22.42 -16.78
N SER A 286 -15.21 -21.59 -15.99
CA SER A 286 -16.66 -21.71 -15.80
C SER A 286 -17.47 -21.16 -16.97
N GLU A 287 -16.98 -20.14 -17.62
CA GLU A 287 -17.62 -19.51 -18.78
C GLU A 287 -16.55 -19.17 -19.82
N PRO A 288 -16.21 -20.13 -20.70
CA PRO A 288 -15.10 -19.98 -21.65
C PRO A 288 -15.36 -18.92 -22.74
N THR A 289 -16.60 -18.45 -22.88
CA THR A 289 -16.97 -17.37 -23.81
C THR A 289 -16.61 -15.97 -23.29
N ASP A 290 -16.47 -15.83 -21.98
CA ASP A 290 -16.14 -14.55 -21.36
C ASP A 290 -14.64 -14.44 -21.06
N SER A 291 -14.06 -13.30 -21.34
CA SER A 291 -12.69 -12.96 -20.93
C SER A 291 -12.69 -12.18 -19.63
N VAL A 292 -11.87 -12.59 -18.67
CA VAL A 292 -11.68 -11.89 -17.40
C VAL A 292 -10.29 -11.28 -17.35
N TYR A 293 -10.22 -9.97 -17.23
CA TYR A 293 -8.98 -9.23 -17.09
C TYR A 293 -8.82 -8.74 -15.67
N GLY A 294 -7.68 -9.06 -15.04
CA GLY A 294 -7.28 -8.53 -13.76
C GLY A 294 -6.33 -7.35 -13.92
N ILE A 295 -6.44 -6.38 -13.02
CA ILE A 295 -5.56 -5.22 -12.94
C ILE A 295 -5.11 -5.09 -11.49
N SER A 296 -3.80 -4.99 -11.22
CA SER A 296 -3.31 -4.82 -9.86
C SER A 296 -2.49 -3.55 -9.65
N TRP A 297 -2.67 -2.98 -8.49
CA TRP A 297 -1.85 -1.90 -7.94
C TRP A 297 -1.30 -2.39 -6.59
N THR A 298 -0.19 -3.12 -6.68
CA THR A 298 0.46 -3.76 -5.53
C THR A 298 1.92 -3.32 -5.43
N THR A 299 2.51 -3.42 -4.24
CA THR A 299 3.93 -3.17 -4.01
C THR A 299 4.70 -4.46 -3.80
N SER A 300 4.06 -5.46 -3.22
CA SER A 300 4.60 -6.77 -2.89
C SER A 300 3.52 -7.83 -3.07
N SER A 301 3.86 -9.08 -2.88
CA SER A 301 2.89 -10.19 -2.89
C SER A 301 1.93 -10.18 -1.70
N ASP A 302 2.21 -9.38 -0.67
CA ASP A 302 1.43 -9.33 0.57
C ASP A 302 1.08 -7.92 1.00
N SER A 303 -0.20 -7.65 1.26
CA SER A 303 -0.73 -6.38 1.76
C SER A 303 -0.47 -6.13 3.26
N ILE A 304 0.72 -6.50 3.76
CA ILE A 304 1.04 -6.39 5.19
C ILE A 304 1.22 -4.93 5.63
N PHE A 305 1.87 -4.12 4.80
CA PHE A 305 2.26 -2.75 5.13
C PHE A 305 1.42 -1.68 4.46
N TRP A 306 0.91 -1.98 3.26
CA TRP A 306 0.22 -1.02 2.42
C TRP A 306 -1.04 -1.62 1.84
N ASN A 307 -2.07 -0.78 1.71
CA ASN A 307 -3.25 -1.17 0.96
C ASN A 307 -2.86 -1.51 -0.47
N GLU A 308 -3.40 -2.60 -0.97
CA GLU A 308 -3.29 -3.03 -2.35
C GLU A 308 -4.66 -2.93 -3.02
N TYR A 309 -4.65 -2.76 -4.32
CA TYR A 309 -5.88 -2.54 -5.07
C TYR A 309 -5.90 -3.47 -6.25
N TYR A 310 -7.07 -4.03 -6.51
CA TYR A 310 -7.31 -4.96 -7.60
C TYR A 310 -8.57 -4.53 -8.34
N ALA A 311 -8.59 -4.70 -9.65
CA ALA A 311 -9.81 -4.59 -10.42
C ALA A 311 -9.95 -5.79 -11.35
N TYR A 312 -11.20 -6.20 -11.58
CA TYR A 312 -11.56 -7.27 -12.49
C TYR A 312 -12.59 -6.75 -13.46
N ILE A 313 -12.36 -7.00 -14.74
CA ILE A 313 -13.26 -6.62 -15.81
C ILE A 313 -13.64 -7.91 -16.55
N ARG A 314 -14.89 -8.29 -16.50
CA ARG A 314 -15.44 -9.40 -17.25
C ARG A 314 -16.07 -8.87 -18.54
N ILE A 315 -15.70 -9.44 -19.66
CA ILE A 315 -16.05 -8.97 -21.00
C ILE A 315 -16.64 -10.14 -21.80
N ASP A 316 -17.76 -9.92 -22.45
CA ASP A 316 -18.39 -10.89 -23.34
C ASP A 316 -17.68 -10.99 -24.71
N GLU A 317 -18.10 -11.95 -25.55
CA GLU A 317 -17.60 -12.15 -26.93
C GLU A 317 -17.72 -10.91 -27.83
N ARG A 318 -18.62 -9.97 -27.48
CA ARG A 318 -18.83 -8.71 -28.22
C ARG A 318 -17.99 -7.57 -27.65
N ASN A 319 -17.01 -7.88 -26.80
CA ASN A 319 -16.17 -6.91 -26.10
C ASN A 319 -16.96 -5.91 -25.22
N LYS A 320 -18.12 -6.32 -24.71
CA LYS A 320 -18.92 -5.51 -23.78
C LYS A 320 -18.71 -5.99 -22.35
N MET A 321 -18.57 -5.07 -21.42
CA MET A 321 -18.45 -5.40 -20.02
C MET A 321 -19.73 -6.09 -19.51
N ARG A 322 -19.55 -7.22 -18.84
CA ARG A 322 -20.57 -7.94 -18.08
C ARG A 322 -20.53 -7.63 -16.60
N ALA A 323 -19.32 -7.53 -16.04
CA ALA A 323 -19.13 -7.17 -14.66
C ALA A 323 -17.84 -6.37 -14.50
N PHE A 324 -17.81 -5.50 -13.53
CA PHE A 324 -16.64 -4.77 -13.08
C PHE A 324 -16.58 -4.76 -11.56
N ILE A 325 -15.44 -5.11 -11.04
CA ILE A 325 -15.14 -5.07 -9.61
C ILE A 325 -13.86 -4.29 -9.42
N ILE A 326 -13.83 -3.44 -8.41
CA ILE A 326 -12.59 -2.86 -7.93
C ILE A 326 -12.58 -2.92 -6.41
N SER A 327 -11.50 -3.47 -5.86
CA SER A 327 -11.40 -3.79 -4.44
C SER A 327 -10.09 -3.34 -3.84
N THR A 328 -10.09 -3.15 -2.53
CA THR A 328 -8.93 -2.83 -1.71
C THR A 328 -8.65 -3.99 -0.77
N SER A 329 -7.44 -4.52 -0.79
CA SER A 329 -6.90 -5.31 0.31
C SER A 329 -6.34 -4.35 1.35
N VAL A 330 -7.00 -4.25 2.51
CA VAL A 330 -6.61 -3.31 3.56
C VAL A 330 -5.40 -3.86 4.30
N ALA A 331 -4.35 -3.03 4.44
CA ALA A 331 -3.14 -3.41 5.15
C ALA A 331 -3.45 -3.83 6.59
N LYS A 332 -2.87 -4.96 7.05
CA LYS A 332 -3.04 -5.55 8.39
C LYS A 332 -4.44 -6.10 8.69
N ASP A 333 -5.40 -5.96 7.80
CA ASP A 333 -6.74 -6.50 7.95
C ASP A 333 -6.83 -7.80 7.13
N LYS A 334 -6.15 -8.83 7.63
CA LYS A 334 -6.21 -10.18 7.06
C LYS A 334 -7.10 -11.03 7.97
N HIS A 335 -8.21 -11.47 7.44
CA HIS A 335 -9.07 -12.50 8.03
C HIS A 335 -8.69 -13.88 7.54
#